data_1004cfaf35163997d66824d324a8e2de
#
_entry.id   1004cfaf35163997d66824d324a8e2de
#
_cell.length_a   1.000
_cell.length_b   1.000
_cell.length_c   1.000
_cell.angle_alpha   90.00
_cell.angle_beta   90.00
_cell.angle_gamma   90.00
#
_symmetry.space_group_name_H-M   'P 1'
#
loop_
_entity.id
_entity.type
_entity.pdbx_description
1 polymer ?
#
loop_
_entity_poly.entity_id
_entity_poly.type
_entity_poly.pdbx_seq_one_letter_code
_entity_poly.pdbx_strand_id
1 'polypeptide(L)'
;MKREWWHSLTVYQIYTRSFCDSNGDGIGDFGGILQKLDYLQELGVGAIWLSPFNDSPNCDNGYDVSDYYKVIEEAGTMEELEELIAACEKREIVVMMDLVLNHSSHLHPWFLEARKDRNSKYHDFYIWKEGTKEQPPEGGGAFFGGSTWEWVPEVQEYYYHSFSVMQPDLNWKNPSLRKELYRMIQFWMDKGIRGFRLDAIDNIVKDGHGGNDTHSEQIHTYLMEMNQNTYGKSEQILTVGETGGATVEMAQQYSDPESQELSMIFQFELMGIDGIRSGNWDPKPYTLPQLKQIFEKW
;
A
#
# COMPACT_ATOMS: atom_id res chain seq x y z
N MET A 1 -27.29 0.23 10.62
CA MET A 1 -26.13 -0.22 9.84
C MET A 1 -26.14 -1.75 9.84
N LYS A 2 -26.09 -2.41 8.70
CA LYS A 2 -25.96 -3.87 8.61
C LYS A 2 -24.60 -4.27 9.15
N ARG A 3 -24.53 -5.30 10.00
CA ARG A 3 -23.27 -5.78 10.54
C ARG A 3 -22.59 -6.65 9.48
N GLU A 4 -21.44 -6.23 9.01
CA GLU A 4 -20.62 -7.02 8.09
C GLU A 4 -19.78 -8.06 8.86
N TRP A 5 -19.36 -9.13 8.18
CA TRP A 5 -18.64 -10.25 8.78
C TRP A 5 -17.32 -9.82 9.45
N TRP A 6 -16.64 -8.84 8.86
CA TRP A 6 -15.35 -8.33 9.32
C TRP A 6 -15.44 -7.37 10.52
N HIS A 7 -16.63 -6.87 10.90
CA HIS A 7 -16.78 -5.99 12.06
C HIS A 7 -16.41 -6.62 13.41
N SER A 8 -16.29 -7.94 13.45
CA SER A 8 -15.93 -8.69 14.68
C SER A 8 -14.53 -9.32 14.60
N LEU A 9 -13.78 -9.08 13.52
CA LEU A 9 -12.44 -9.64 13.40
C LEU A 9 -11.42 -8.85 14.21
N THR A 10 -10.45 -9.57 14.77
CA THR A 10 -9.18 -9.03 15.21
C THR A 10 -8.18 -9.23 14.09
N VAL A 11 -7.64 -8.14 13.54
CA VAL A 11 -6.58 -8.19 12.54
C VAL A 11 -5.23 -8.12 13.24
N TYR A 12 -4.36 -9.10 12.99
CA TYR A 12 -3.01 -9.16 13.52
C TYR A 12 -2.00 -8.89 12.38
N GLN A 13 -1.25 -7.79 12.47
CA GLN A 13 -0.21 -7.49 11.50
C GLN A 13 1.01 -8.35 11.75
N ILE A 14 1.55 -8.94 10.68
CA ILE A 14 2.79 -9.73 10.70
C ILE A 14 3.81 -9.08 9.78
N TYR A 15 4.93 -8.62 10.35
CA TYR A 15 6.13 -8.32 9.59
C TYR A 15 6.91 -9.63 9.44
N THR A 16 6.81 -10.25 8.26
CA THR A 16 7.27 -11.62 8.00
C THR A 16 8.72 -11.84 8.45
N ARG A 17 9.63 -10.94 8.07
CA ARG A 17 11.08 -11.01 8.38
C ARG A 17 11.41 -11.19 9.87
N SER A 18 10.59 -10.67 10.79
CA SER A 18 10.88 -10.66 12.22
C SER A 18 9.95 -11.55 13.06
N PHE A 19 8.98 -12.23 12.43
CA PHE A 19 7.96 -12.94 13.18
C PHE A 19 8.41 -14.34 13.66
N CYS A 20 8.80 -15.20 12.74
CA CYS A 20 9.28 -16.54 13.06
C CYS A 20 10.10 -17.11 11.91
N ASP A 21 11.31 -17.54 12.21
CA ASP A 21 12.24 -18.19 11.29
C ASP A 21 12.04 -19.71 11.35
N SER A 22 11.69 -20.35 10.25
CA SER A 22 11.45 -21.80 10.17
C SER A 22 12.67 -22.59 9.72
N ASN A 23 13.60 -21.96 9.02
CA ASN A 23 14.73 -22.61 8.35
C ASN A 23 16.08 -22.37 9.05
N GLY A 24 16.15 -21.42 10.02
CA GLY A 24 17.32 -21.14 10.85
C GLY A 24 18.31 -20.16 10.20
N ASP A 25 17.91 -19.38 9.21
CA ASP A 25 18.76 -18.39 8.55
C ASP A 25 18.78 -17.02 9.23
N GLY A 26 17.94 -16.82 10.26
CA GLY A 26 17.81 -15.58 11.02
C GLY A 26 16.75 -14.64 10.48
N ILE A 27 16.00 -15.02 9.45
CA ILE A 27 14.94 -14.24 8.80
C ILE A 27 13.62 -15.01 8.93
N GLY A 28 12.55 -14.32 9.33
CA GLY A 28 11.22 -14.91 9.40
C GLY A 28 10.64 -15.17 8.01
N ASP A 29 9.86 -16.24 7.88
CA ASP A 29 9.35 -16.76 6.62
C ASP A 29 7.90 -17.27 6.73
N PHE A 30 7.29 -17.69 5.60
CA PHE A 30 5.93 -18.25 5.57
C PHE A 30 5.82 -19.55 6.37
N GLY A 31 6.85 -20.38 6.37
CA GLY A 31 6.92 -21.58 7.17
C GLY A 31 6.86 -21.27 8.68
N GLY A 32 7.53 -20.22 9.10
CA GLY A 32 7.48 -19.73 10.48
C GLY A 32 6.09 -19.22 10.88
N ILE A 33 5.41 -18.52 9.98
CA ILE A 33 4.01 -18.11 10.23
C ILE A 33 3.12 -19.35 10.32
N LEU A 34 3.29 -20.32 9.41
CA LEU A 34 2.54 -21.57 9.42
C LEU A 34 2.69 -22.32 10.76
N GLN A 35 3.89 -22.39 11.32
CA GLN A 35 4.16 -22.99 12.63
C GLN A 35 3.47 -22.28 13.81
N LYS A 36 3.07 -21.01 13.64
CA LYS A 36 2.44 -20.18 14.67
C LYS A 36 0.94 -20.03 14.52
N LEU A 37 0.30 -20.67 13.53
CA LEU A 37 -1.14 -20.52 13.27
C LEU A 37 -2.01 -20.96 14.44
N ASP A 38 -1.64 -22.01 15.16
CA ASP A 38 -2.40 -22.47 16.35
C ASP A 38 -2.35 -21.40 17.45
N TYR A 39 -1.18 -20.80 17.69
CA TYR A 39 -1.04 -19.67 18.61
C TYR A 39 -1.92 -18.48 18.20
N LEU A 40 -1.94 -18.10 16.90
CA LEU A 40 -2.76 -17.01 16.40
C LEU A 40 -4.26 -17.31 16.56
N GLN A 41 -4.67 -18.55 16.32
CA GLN A 41 -6.05 -19.01 16.52
C GLN A 41 -6.45 -18.97 17.99
N GLU A 42 -5.61 -19.46 18.91
CA GLU A 42 -5.83 -19.41 20.36
C GLU A 42 -5.91 -17.97 20.88
N LEU A 43 -5.17 -17.04 20.27
CA LEU A 43 -5.22 -15.61 20.57
C LEU A 43 -6.53 -14.94 20.10
N GLY A 44 -7.32 -15.63 19.25
CA GLY A 44 -8.58 -15.11 18.71
C GLY A 44 -8.37 -14.21 17.50
N VAL A 45 -7.26 -14.38 16.75
CA VAL A 45 -7.00 -13.66 15.51
C VAL A 45 -7.95 -14.16 14.41
N GLY A 46 -8.71 -13.27 13.82
CA GLY A 46 -9.62 -13.57 12.70
C GLY A 46 -9.05 -13.20 11.34
N ALA A 47 -8.02 -12.36 11.29
CA ALA A 47 -7.29 -12.05 10.07
C ALA A 47 -5.82 -11.78 10.36
N ILE A 48 -4.91 -12.22 9.48
CA ILE A 48 -3.51 -11.81 9.49
C ILE A 48 -3.26 -10.86 8.33
N TRP A 49 -2.65 -9.71 8.62
CA TRP A 49 -2.17 -8.79 7.62
C TRP A 49 -0.66 -8.96 7.49
N LEU A 50 -0.24 -9.51 6.34
CA LEU A 50 1.17 -9.65 5.99
C LEU A 50 1.68 -8.32 5.43
N SER A 51 2.74 -7.77 6.02
CA SER A 51 3.51 -6.65 5.42
C SER A 51 4.00 -7.06 4.03
N PRO A 52 4.40 -6.12 3.15
CA PRO A 52 4.71 -6.43 1.76
C PRO A 52 5.62 -7.64 1.62
N PHE A 53 5.18 -8.60 0.84
CA PHE A 53 5.89 -9.86 0.57
C PHE A 53 6.13 -10.09 -0.93
N ASN A 54 5.75 -9.13 -1.78
CA ASN A 54 6.10 -9.18 -3.19
C ASN A 54 7.62 -9.09 -3.38
N ASP A 55 8.10 -9.57 -4.54
CA ASP A 55 9.50 -9.42 -4.91
C ASP A 55 9.94 -7.96 -4.86
N SER A 56 11.05 -7.71 -4.19
CA SER A 56 11.54 -6.37 -3.88
C SER A 56 13.05 -6.37 -3.66
N PRO A 57 13.79 -5.36 -4.11
CA PRO A 57 15.18 -5.15 -3.69
C PRO A 57 15.33 -4.73 -2.23
N ASN A 58 14.20 -4.56 -1.52
CA ASN A 58 14.12 -4.30 -0.09
C ASN A 58 14.78 -2.97 0.35
N CYS A 59 14.72 -1.95 -0.50
CA CYS A 59 15.18 -0.60 -0.17
C CYS A 59 14.28 0.08 0.86
N ASP A 60 13.01 -0.33 0.91
CA ASP A 60 11.99 0.16 1.84
C ASP A 60 11.14 -0.99 2.38
N ASN A 61 11.78 -1.98 3.00
CA ASN A 61 11.11 -3.08 3.72
C ASN A 61 10.00 -3.79 2.92
N GLY A 62 10.19 -3.93 1.60
CA GLY A 62 9.25 -4.58 0.68
C GLY A 62 8.26 -3.62 0.01
N TYR A 63 8.19 -2.34 0.43
CA TYR A 63 7.33 -1.34 -0.23
C TYR A 63 7.84 -0.89 -1.60
N ASP A 64 9.05 -1.23 -2.01
CA ASP A 64 9.62 -1.01 -3.34
C ASP A 64 9.48 -2.28 -4.21
N VAL A 65 8.26 -2.55 -4.66
CA VAL A 65 7.89 -3.78 -5.39
C VAL A 65 8.54 -3.83 -6.77
N SER A 66 9.33 -4.87 -7.04
CA SER A 66 9.97 -5.13 -8.35
C SER A 66 9.20 -6.11 -9.24
N ASP A 67 8.39 -7.00 -8.67
CA ASP A 67 7.48 -7.87 -9.40
C ASP A 67 6.21 -8.13 -8.56
N TYR A 68 5.07 -7.66 -9.05
CA TYR A 68 3.79 -7.80 -8.36
C TYR A 68 3.23 -9.24 -8.33
N TYR A 69 3.81 -10.16 -9.11
CA TYR A 69 3.31 -11.53 -9.26
C TYR A 69 4.21 -12.58 -8.59
N LYS A 70 5.29 -12.14 -7.96
CA LYS A 70 6.22 -13.00 -7.23
C LYS A 70 6.26 -12.65 -5.75
N VAL A 71 6.65 -13.63 -4.96
CA VAL A 71 7.00 -13.41 -3.54
C VAL A 71 8.50 -13.16 -3.42
N ILE A 72 8.90 -12.39 -2.41
CA ILE A 72 10.31 -12.16 -2.08
C ILE A 72 10.94 -13.47 -1.58
N GLU A 73 12.13 -13.79 -2.09
CA GLU A 73 12.82 -15.06 -1.81
C GLU A 73 13.04 -15.31 -0.31
N GLU A 74 13.32 -14.26 0.45
CA GLU A 74 13.53 -14.33 1.90
C GLU A 74 12.28 -14.81 2.67
N ALA A 75 11.07 -14.52 2.18
CA ALA A 75 9.83 -14.95 2.83
C ALA A 75 9.44 -16.38 2.46
N GLY A 76 9.99 -16.92 1.38
CA GLY A 76 9.71 -18.28 0.88
C GLY A 76 9.26 -18.31 -0.57
N THR A 77 8.57 -19.38 -0.94
CA THR A 77 8.07 -19.62 -2.31
C THR A 77 6.57 -19.31 -2.44
N MET A 78 6.09 -19.26 -3.68
CA MET A 78 4.66 -19.13 -3.95
C MET A 78 3.86 -20.31 -3.40
N GLU A 79 4.42 -21.51 -3.49
CA GLU A 79 3.81 -22.76 -2.98
C GLU A 79 3.66 -22.70 -1.46
N GLU A 80 4.66 -22.20 -0.75
CA GLU A 80 4.62 -22.03 0.72
C GLU A 80 3.59 -20.96 1.14
N LEU A 81 3.45 -19.88 0.37
CA LEU A 81 2.40 -18.90 0.58
C LEU A 81 1.01 -19.51 0.35
N GLU A 82 0.82 -20.29 -0.71
CA GLU A 82 -0.45 -20.98 -0.98
C GLU A 82 -0.78 -22.00 0.13
N GLU A 83 0.23 -22.70 0.66
CA GLU A 83 0.05 -23.60 1.81
C GLU A 83 -0.38 -22.82 3.06
N LEU A 84 0.26 -21.67 3.33
CA LEU A 84 -0.11 -20.79 4.45
C LEU A 84 -1.56 -20.30 4.29
N ILE A 85 -1.96 -19.84 3.11
CA ILE A 85 -3.32 -19.38 2.82
C ILE A 85 -4.33 -20.51 3.08
N ALA A 86 -4.07 -21.70 2.56
CA ALA A 86 -4.94 -22.86 2.76
C ALA A 86 -5.02 -23.32 4.24
N ALA A 87 -3.93 -23.18 4.99
CA ALA A 87 -3.90 -23.49 6.42
C ALA A 87 -4.63 -22.44 7.27
N CYS A 88 -4.60 -21.16 6.87
CA CYS A 88 -5.38 -20.08 7.46
C CYS A 88 -6.87 -20.29 7.22
N GLU A 89 -7.27 -20.62 5.98
CA GLU A 89 -8.67 -20.86 5.61
C GLU A 89 -9.29 -21.98 6.47
N LYS A 90 -8.58 -23.09 6.71
CA LYS A 90 -9.02 -24.18 7.60
C LYS A 90 -9.26 -23.74 9.05
N ARG A 91 -8.68 -22.63 9.46
CA ARG A 91 -8.81 -22.05 10.81
C ARG A 91 -9.71 -20.83 10.85
N GLU A 92 -10.41 -20.56 9.74
CA GLU A 92 -11.24 -19.36 9.57
C GLU A 92 -10.46 -18.06 9.78
N ILE A 93 -9.15 -18.05 9.48
CA ILE A 93 -8.29 -16.87 9.51
C ILE A 93 -8.15 -16.31 8.10
N VAL A 94 -8.53 -15.06 7.91
CA VAL A 94 -8.39 -14.35 6.63
C VAL A 94 -6.93 -13.93 6.43
N VAL A 95 -6.39 -14.13 5.23
CA VAL A 95 -5.09 -13.59 4.87
C VAL A 95 -5.27 -12.29 4.10
N MET A 96 -4.68 -11.22 4.63
CA MET A 96 -4.62 -9.89 4.02
C MET A 96 -3.22 -9.61 3.52
N MET A 97 -3.12 -9.04 2.32
CA MET A 97 -1.85 -8.56 1.77
C MET A 97 -1.79 -7.03 1.76
N ASP A 98 -0.57 -6.52 1.79
CA ASP A 98 -0.28 -5.10 1.58
C ASP A 98 -0.20 -4.80 0.08
N LEU A 99 -1.01 -3.89 -0.42
CA LEU A 99 -1.04 -3.46 -1.82
C LEU A 99 -0.33 -2.13 -1.98
N VAL A 100 0.85 -2.15 -2.58
CA VAL A 100 1.62 -0.94 -2.91
C VAL A 100 1.20 -0.47 -4.30
N LEU A 101 0.34 0.54 -4.36
CA LEU A 101 -0.29 1.01 -5.60
C LEU A 101 0.10 2.44 -5.99
N ASN A 102 0.75 3.20 -5.10
CA ASN A 102 1.21 4.55 -5.38
C ASN A 102 2.47 4.57 -6.25
N HIS A 103 3.36 3.61 -6.07
CA HIS A 103 4.68 3.54 -6.71
C HIS A 103 5.10 2.10 -6.94
N SER A 104 6.18 1.89 -7.68
CA SER A 104 6.86 0.61 -7.81
C SER A 104 8.35 0.77 -7.47
N SER A 105 9.10 -0.35 -7.45
CA SER A 105 10.55 -0.26 -7.40
C SER A 105 11.12 0.38 -8.67
N HIS A 106 12.24 1.10 -8.55
CA HIS A 106 13.07 1.51 -9.67
C HIS A 106 13.64 0.32 -10.48
N LEU A 107 13.61 -0.90 -9.92
CA LEU A 107 13.99 -2.15 -10.60
C LEU A 107 12.79 -2.88 -11.22
N HIS A 108 11.57 -2.37 -11.09
CA HIS A 108 10.41 -2.96 -11.75
C HIS A 108 10.61 -2.95 -13.28
N PRO A 109 10.31 -4.04 -14.01
CA PRO A 109 10.49 -4.11 -15.47
C PRO A 109 9.81 -2.96 -16.23
N TRP A 110 8.65 -2.49 -15.77
CA TRP A 110 7.98 -1.33 -16.38
C TRP A 110 8.85 -0.07 -16.30
N PHE A 111 9.47 0.20 -15.14
CA PHE A 111 10.31 1.38 -14.96
C PHE A 111 11.63 1.25 -15.72
N LEU A 112 12.24 0.05 -15.71
CA LEU A 112 13.47 -0.21 -16.44
C LEU A 112 13.33 0.00 -17.95
N GLU A 113 12.15 -0.28 -18.53
CA GLU A 113 11.85 0.04 -19.92
C GLU A 113 11.49 1.51 -20.11
N ALA A 114 10.64 2.07 -19.23
CA ALA A 114 10.21 3.47 -19.28
C ALA A 114 11.36 4.47 -19.27
N ARG A 115 12.38 4.22 -18.44
CA ARG A 115 13.56 5.10 -18.32
C ARG A 115 14.55 5.02 -19.47
N LYS A 116 14.39 4.02 -20.38
CA LYS A 116 15.30 3.85 -21.54
C LYS A 116 14.75 4.48 -22.81
N ASP A 117 13.44 4.50 -22.98
CA ASP A 117 12.79 4.94 -24.21
C ASP A 117 11.44 5.61 -23.93
N ARG A 118 11.32 6.89 -24.33
CA ARG A 118 10.07 7.66 -24.26
C ARG A 118 8.91 7.02 -25.04
N ASN A 119 9.20 6.19 -26.03
CA ASN A 119 8.20 5.49 -26.83
C ASN A 119 7.82 4.13 -26.25
N SER A 120 8.41 3.72 -25.14
CA SER A 120 8.02 2.51 -24.45
C SER A 120 6.54 2.60 -24.06
N LYS A 121 5.81 1.48 -24.23
CA LYS A 121 4.43 1.38 -23.76
C LYS A 121 4.28 1.59 -22.25
N TYR A 122 5.37 1.49 -21.50
CA TYR A 122 5.41 1.68 -20.06
C TYR A 122 5.86 3.09 -19.65
N HIS A 123 6.27 3.95 -20.60
CA HIS A 123 6.73 5.28 -20.25
C HIS A 123 5.63 6.03 -19.47
N ASP A 124 4.43 6.10 -20.03
CA ASP A 124 3.28 6.75 -19.40
C ASP A 124 2.70 6.01 -18.18
N PHE A 125 3.30 4.89 -17.75
CA PHE A 125 2.94 4.26 -16.47
C PHE A 125 3.51 5.03 -15.29
N TYR A 126 4.48 5.91 -15.53
CA TYR A 126 5.12 6.77 -14.55
C TYR A 126 4.87 8.24 -14.87
N ILE A 127 5.20 9.11 -13.94
CA ILE A 127 4.98 10.55 -14.06
C ILE A 127 6.30 11.19 -14.44
N TRP A 128 6.33 11.79 -15.63
CA TRP A 128 7.51 12.41 -16.19
C TRP A 128 7.32 13.91 -16.40
N LYS A 129 8.43 14.65 -16.35
CA LYS A 129 8.47 16.07 -16.70
C LYS A 129 9.75 16.39 -17.46
N GLU A 130 9.60 17.07 -18.60
CA GLU A 130 10.73 17.55 -19.38
C GLU A 130 11.53 18.59 -18.60
N GLY A 131 12.84 18.64 -18.85
CA GLY A 131 13.73 19.59 -18.24
C GLY A 131 15.16 19.45 -18.71
N THR A 132 16.05 20.12 -18.05
CA THR A 132 17.51 19.92 -18.18
C THR A 132 18.07 19.55 -16.82
N LYS A 133 19.21 18.86 -16.80
CA LYS A 133 19.83 18.41 -15.55
C LYS A 133 20.08 19.56 -14.55
N GLU A 134 20.32 20.76 -15.05
CA GLU A 134 20.64 21.96 -14.26
C GLU A 134 19.38 22.71 -13.77
N GLN A 135 18.21 22.37 -14.32
CA GLN A 135 16.94 23.03 -14.02
C GLN A 135 15.85 22.00 -13.71
N PRO A 136 15.87 21.42 -12.49
CA PRO A 136 14.83 20.50 -12.08
C PRO A 136 13.47 21.20 -12.06
N PRO A 137 12.38 20.45 -12.29
CA PRO A 137 11.04 20.98 -12.12
C PRO A 137 10.83 21.55 -10.72
N GLU A 138 9.95 22.54 -10.60
CA GLU A 138 9.42 22.93 -9.31
C GLU A 138 8.71 21.72 -8.67
N GLY A 139 8.94 21.49 -7.39
CA GLY A 139 8.37 20.39 -6.66
C GLY A 139 8.53 20.55 -5.15
N GLY A 140 7.81 19.74 -4.42
CA GLY A 140 7.93 19.65 -2.96
C GLY A 140 9.15 18.85 -2.52
N GLY A 141 9.25 18.61 -1.21
CA GLY A 141 10.16 17.63 -0.65
C GLY A 141 9.53 16.24 -0.64
N ALA A 142 10.31 15.21 -0.99
CA ALA A 142 9.91 13.83 -0.84
C ALA A 142 9.79 13.45 0.65
N PHE A 143 8.93 12.47 0.98
CA PHE A 143 8.69 12.05 2.36
C PHE A 143 9.97 11.60 3.08
N PHE A 144 10.87 10.94 2.35
CA PHE A 144 12.16 10.52 2.91
C PHE A 144 13.28 11.54 2.68
N GLY A 145 12.93 12.76 2.28
CA GLY A 145 13.84 13.89 2.07
C GLY A 145 14.31 14.02 0.62
N GLY A 146 14.89 15.18 0.31
CA GLY A 146 15.31 15.51 -1.04
C GLY A 146 14.19 16.05 -1.94
N SER A 147 14.49 16.16 -3.24
CA SER A 147 13.52 16.56 -4.27
C SER A 147 12.51 15.44 -4.53
N THR A 148 11.32 15.77 -5.01
CA THR A 148 10.36 14.81 -5.55
C THR A 148 10.63 14.45 -7.02
N TRP A 149 11.67 15.01 -7.63
CA TRP A 149 12.03 14.81 -9.02
C TRP A 149 13.46 14.32 -9.17
N GLU A 150 13.68 13.25 -9.95
CA GLU A 150 14.99 12.69 -10.23
C GLU A 150 15.25 12.63 -11.73
N TRP A 151 16.46 13.08 -12.16
CA TRP A 151 16.86 13.19 -13.57
C TRP A 151 17.23 11.84 -14.18
N VAL A 152 16.71 11.56 -15.38
CA VAL A 152 17.04 10.38 -16.18
C VAL A 152 17.68 10.84 -17.51
N PRO A 153 19.01 10.71 -17.67
CA PRO A 153 19.72 11.23 -18.83
C PRO A 153 19.35 10.50 -20.14
N GLU A 154 18.93 9.23 -20.07
CA GLU A 154 18.58 8.42 -21.24
C GLU A 154 17.36 8.97 -21.99
N VAL A 155 16.36 9.46 -21.26
CA VAL A 155 15.13 10.06 -21.82
C VAL A 155 15.12 11.58 -21.72
N GLN A 156 16.09 12.20 -21.05
CA GLN A 156 16.16 13.65 -20.81
C GLN A 156 14.89 14.20 -20.14
N GLU A 157 14.43 13.50 -19.12
CA GLU A 157 13.27 13.84 -18.32
C GLU A 157 13.52 13.54 -16.85
N TYR A 158 12.70 14.14 -16.00
CA TYR A 158 12.62 13.83 -14.59
C TYR A 158 11.44 12.91 -14.34
N TYR A 159 11.63 11.84 -13.56
CA TYR A 159 10.49 11.11 -13.00
C TYR A 159 10.13 11.63 -11.62
N TYR A 160 8.86 11.48 -11.28
CA TYR A 160 8.32 11.86 -9.98
C TYR A 160 8.40 10.71 -8.98
N HIS A 161 8.72 11.04 -7.72
CA HIS A 161 8.65 10.12 -6.60
C HIS A 161 8.19 10.85 -5.33
N SER A 162 7.17 10.32 -4.66
CA SER A 162 6.67 10.88 -3.40
C SER A 162 7.57 10.49 -2.21
N PHE A 163 8.15 9.28 -2.23
CA PHE A 163 8.89 8.71 -1.10
C PHE A 163 10.39 8.73 -1.35
N SER A 164 10.94 7.75 -2.03
CA SER A 164 12.36 7.61 -2.29
C SER A 164 12.64 7.65 -3.79
N VAL A 165 13.85 8.04 -4.17
CA VAL A 165 14.37 7.89 -5.54
C VAL A 165 14.29 6.44 -6.05
N MET A 166 14.21 5.45 -5.14
CA MET A 166 14.04 4.04 -5.48
C MET A 166 12.58 3.64 -5.75
N GLN A 167 11.63 4.57 -5.57
CA GLN A 167 10.18 4.33 -5.63
C GLN A 167 9.49 5.30 -6.59
N PRO A 168 9.68 5.14 -7.93
CA PRO A 168 9.00 5.99 -8.92
C PRO A 168 7.48 5.83 -8.81
N ASP A 169 6.77 6.97 -8.77
CA ASP A 169 5.32 7.01 -8.62
C ASP A 169 4.60 6.63 -9.91
N LEU A 170 3.54 5.85 -9.75
CA LEU A 170 2.69 5.37 -10.83
C LEU A 170 1.69 6.43 -11.29
N ASN A 171 1.50 6.51 -12.59
CA ASN A 171 0.59 7.47 -13.22
C ASN A 171 -0.85 6.94 -13.29
N TRP A 172 -1.61 7.11 -12.24
CA TRP A 172 -3.01 6.67 -12.16
C TRP A 172 -3.94 7.32 -13.20
N LYS A 173 -3.53 8.40 -13.87
CA LYS A 173 -4.26 8.94 -15.02
C LYS A 173 -4.26 7.98 -16.22
N ASN A 174 -3.27 7.08 -16.30
CA ASN A 174 -3.16 6.11 -17.38
C ASN A 174 -4.10 4.90 -17.18
N PRO A 175 -5.14 4.72 -18.03
CA PRO A 175 -6.08 3.61 -17.87
C PRO A 175 -5.45 2.23 -18.16
N SER A 176 -4.35 2.16 -18.91
CA SER A 176 -3.65 0.90 -19.18
C SER A 176 -2.91 0.44 -17.92
N LEU A 177 -2.29 1.36 -17.18
CA LEU A 177 -1.72 1.06 -15.86
C LEU A 177 -2.78 0.52 -14.91
N ARG A 178 -3.91 1.23 -14.76
CA ARG A 178 -4.98 0.79 -13.85
C ARG A 178 -5.47 -0.62 -14.17
N LYS A 179 -5.61 -0.97 -15.46
CA LYS A 179 -5.98 -2.33 -15.87
C LYS A 179 -4.95 -3.38 -15.45
N GLU A 180 -3.65 -3.08 -15.52
CA GLU A 180 -2.61 -4.00 -15.05
C GLU A 180 -2.66 -4.18 -13.52
N LEU A 181 -2.88 -3.09 -12.77
CA LEU A 181 -3.06 -3.16 -11.32
C LEU A 181 -4.30 -4.00 -10.94
N TYR A 182 -5.42 -3.85 -11.67
CA TYR A 182 -6.63 -4.65 -11.42
C TYR A 182 -6.42 -6.14 -11.73
N ARG A 183 -5.63 -6.47 -12.77
CA ARG A 183 -5.24 -7.87 -13.05
C ARG A 183 -4.39 -8.45 -11.93
N MET A 184 -3.47 -7.67 -11.39
CA MET A 184 -2.64 -8.08 -10.27
C MET A 184 -3.48 -8.33 -9.03
N ILE A 185 -4.42 -7.45 -8.68
CA ILE A 185 -5.33 -7.66 -7.55
C ILE A 185 -6.15 -8.94 -7.76
N GLN A 186 -6.70 -9.16 -8.96
CA GLN A 186 -7.44 -10.38 -9.28
C GLN A 186 -6.58 -11.63 -9.14
N PHE A 187 -5.33 -11.59 -9.60
CA PHE A 187 -4.39 -12.71 -9.44
C PHE A 187 -4.23 -13.12 -7.96
N TRP A 188 -4.08 -12.17 -7.05
CA TRP A 188 -3.96 -12.45 -5.63
C TRP A 188 -5.28 -12.93 -5.01
N MET A 189 -6.41 -12.42 -5.47
CA MET A 189 -7.73 -12.94 -5.08
C MET A 189 -7.91 -14.39 -5.51
N ASP A 190 -7.46 -14.75 -6.70
CA ASP A 190 -7.52 -16.12 -7.22
C ASP A 190 -6.59 -17.06 -6.45
N LYS A 191 -5.49 -16.56 -5.87
CA LYS A 191 -4.60 -17.26 -4.95
C LYS A 191 -5.19 -17.47 -3.54
N GLY A 192 -6.33 -16.86 -3.22
CA GLY A 192 -7.00 -17.00 -1.94
C GLY A 192 -6.79 -15.85 -0.96
N ILE A 193 -6.13 -14.76 -1.36
CA ILE A 193 -6.12 -13.53 -0.55
C ILE A 193 -7.54 -12.99 -0.44
N ARG A 194 -7.96 -12.68 0.80
CA ARG A 194 -9.32 -12.20 1.13
C ARG A 194 -9.32 -10.86 1.86
N GLY A 195 -8.18 -10.21 1.94
CA GLY A 195 -8.08 -8.86 2.47
C GLY A 195 -6.94 -8.09 1.83
N PHE A 196 -7.11 -6.77 1.76
CA PHE A 196 -6.09 -5.87 1.23
C PHE A 196 -5.93 -4.64 2.13
N ARG A 197 -4.70 -4.34 2.51
CA ARG A 197 -4.33 -3.03 3.02
C ARG A 197 -3.72 -2.24 1.88
N LEU A 198 -4.29 -1.09 1.56
CA LEU A 198 -3.86 -0.26 0.45
C LEU A 198 -2.88 0.80 0.97
N ASP A 199 -1.62 0.63 0.63
CA ASP A 199 -0.52 1.50 1.02
C ASP A 199 -0.65 2.89 0.42
N ALA A 200 -0.51 3.93 1.25
CA ALA A 200 -0.49 5.33 0.85
C ALA A 200 -1.54 5.71 -0.22
N ILE A 201 -2.75 5.15 -0.10
CA ILE A 201 -3.75 5.18 -1.18
C ILE A 201 -4.31 6.57 -1.45
N ASP A 202 -4.23 7.49 -0.52
CA ASP A 202 -4.59 8.89 -0.71
C ASP A 202 -3.52 9.69 -1.50
N ASN A 203 -2.37 9.09 -1.78
CA ASN A 203 -1.29 9.74 -2.55
C ASN A 203 -1.32 9.43 -4.06
N ILE A 204 -2.26 8.61 -4.56
CA ILE A 204 -2.29 8.19 -5.98
C ILE A 204 -2.63 9.31 -6.96
N VAL A 205 -3.19 10.44 -6.50
CA VAL A 205 -3.45 11.64 -7.30
C VAL A 205 -2.41 12.71 -7.00
N LYS A 206 -1.88 13.33 -8.06
CA LYS A 206 -0.85 14.38 -7.96
C LYS A 206 -1.44 15.74 -8.32
N ASP A 207 -1.01 16.77 -7.59
CA ASP A 207 -1.49 18.15 -7.76
C ASP A 207 -0.99 18.84 -9.05
N GLY A 208 -0.06 18.21 -9.77
CA GLY A 208 0.58 18.76 -10.97
C GLY A 208 1.71 19.77 -10.69
N HIS A 209 1.96 20.08 -9.42
CA HIS A 209 2.99 21.02 -8.95
C HIS A 209 4.13 20.32 -8.19
N GLY A 210 4.15 18.99 -8.18
CA GLY A 210 5.17 18.19 -7.50
C GLY A 210 4.79 17.79 -6.08
N GLY A 211 3.50 17.74 -5.77
CA GLY A 211 2.90 17.25 -4.53
C GLY A 211 1.78 16.24 -4.79
N ASN A 212 1.28 15.66 -3.70
CA ASN A 212 0.11 14.78 -3.71
C ASN A 212 -1.15 15.59 -3.41
N ASP A 213 -2.23 15.32 -4.15
CA ASP A 213 -3.57 15.89 -3.90
C ASP A 213 -4.43 14.87 -3.12
N THR A 214 -4.10 14.73 -1.83
CA THR A 214 -4.74 13.74 -0.94
C THR A 214 -6.23 14.01 -0.65
N HIS A 215 -6.75 15.13 -1.13
CA HIS A 215 -8.16 15.53 -0.97
C HIS A 215 -8.90 15.56 -2.30
N SER A 216 -8.31 14.99 -3.35
CA SER A 216 -8.88 15.02 -4.69
C SER A 216 -10.08 14.08 -4.82
N GLU A 217 -11.19 14.58 -5.36
CA GLU A 217 -12.35 13.77 -5.77
C GLU A 217 -11.97 12.66 -6.80
N GLN A 218 -10.84 12.84 -7.48
CA GLN A 218 -10.34 11.83 -8.42
C GLN A 218 -9.89 10.54 -7.72
N ILE A 219 -9.48 10.60 -6.44
CA ILE A 219 -9.14 9.42 -5.63
C ILE A 219 -10.39 8.52 -5.53
N HIS A 220 -11.53 9.08 -5.15
CA HIS A 220 -12.80 8.36 -5.01
C HIS A 220 -13.22 7.72 -6.34
N THR A 221 -13.05 8.43 -7.47
CA THR A 221 -13.29 7.87 -8.80
C THR A 221 -12.43 6.64 -9.08
N TYR A 222 -11.13 6.69 -8.74
CA TYR A 222 -10.23 5.55 -8.95
C TYR A 222 -10.51 4.39 -8.00
N LEU A 223 -10.88 4.65 -6.76
CA LEU A 223 -11.24 3.62 -5.80
C LEU A 223 -12.54 2.90 -6.19
N MET A 224 -13.57 3.63 -6.63
CA MET A 224 -14.79 3.03 -7.19
C MET A 224 -14.49 2.18 -8.43
N GLU A 225 -13.67 2.69 -9.38
CA GLU A 225 -13.27 1.93 -10.57
C GLU A 225 -12.53 0.64 -10.18
N MET A 226 -11.61 0.72 -9.22
CA MET A 226 -10.86 -0.43 -8.72
C MET A 226 -11.78 -1.44 -8.04
N ASN A 227 -12.66 -1.01 -7.15
CA ASN A 227 -13.65 -1.85 -6.48
C ASN A 227 -14.51 -2.61 -7.51
N GLN A 228 -15.11 -1.90 -8.47
CA GLN A 228 -15.99 -2.50 -9.49
C GLN A 228 -15.26 -3.51 -10.38
N ASN A 229 -13.97 -3.33 -10.61
CA ASN A 229 -13.18 -4.22 -11.47
C ASN A 229 -12.53 -5.38 -10.72
N THR A 230 -12.45 -5.33 -9.39
CA THR A 230 -11.74 -6.32 -8.56
C THR A 230 -12.60 -6.81 -7.38
N TYR A 231 -12.29 -6.39 -6.18
CA TYR A 231 -12.80 -6.94 -4.92
C TYR A 231 -14.29 -6.65 -4.66
N GLY A 232 -14.88 -5.65 -5.26
CA GLY A 232 -16.31 -5.36 -5.13
C GLY A 232 -17.23 -6.42 -5.74
N LYS A 233 -16.69 -7.39 -6.46
CA LYS A 233 -17.41 -8.56 -6.99
C LYS A 233 -17.60 -9.68 -5.96
N SER A 234 -17.01 -9.55 -4.79
CA SER A 234 -17.04 -10.55 -3.72
C SER A 234 -17.38 -9.91 -2.37
N GLU A 235 -18.39 -10.45 -1.69
CA GLU A 235 -18.73 -10.05 -0.34
C GLU A 235 -17.73 -10.55 0.73
N GLN A 236 -16.72 -11.33 0.33
CA GLN A 236 -15.73 -11.96 1.22
C GLN A 236 -14.40 -11.22 1.27
N ILE A 237 -14.30 -10.04 0.69
CA ILE A 237 -13.07 -9.27 0.68
C ILE A 237 -13.17 -8.11 1.67
N LEU A 238 -12.12 -7.97 2.48
CA LEU A 238 -11.90 -6.86 3.40
C LEU A 238 -10.87 -5.90 2.83
N THR A 239 -11.12 -4.60 2.86
CA THR A 239 -10.15 -3.59 2.43
C THR A 239 -9.96 -2.53 3.50
N VAL A 240 -8.71 -2.11 3.72
CA VAL A 240 -8.38 -1.00 4.59
C VAL A 240 -7.41 -0.05 3.88
N GLY A 241 -7.77 1.22 3.76
CA GLY A 241 -6.94 2.25 3.13
C GLY A 241 -6.02 2.93 4.14
N GLU A 242 -4.75 3.09 3.78
CA GLU A 242 -3.89 4.03 4.47
C GLU A 242 -4.10 5.43 3.90
N THR A 243 -4.79 6.27 4.67
CA THR A 243 -5.17 7.63 4.31
C THR A 243 -4.65 8.59 5.37
N GLY A 244 -3.42 9.05 5.15
CA GLY A 244 -2.67 9.80 6.16
C GLY A 244 -3.30 11.12 6.60
N GLY A 245 -4.06 11.78 5.75
CA GLY A 245 -4.67 13.08 5.98
C GLY A 245 -6.19 13.08 6.14
N ALA A 246 -6.84 11.91 6.18
CA ALA A 246 -8.30 11.84 6.19
C ALA A 246 -8.94 12.50 7.41
N THR A 247 -10.02 13.24 7.19
CA THR A 247 -10.96 13.72 8.22
C THR A 247 -12.05 12.69 8.46
N VAL A 248 -12.89 12.89 9.48
CA VAL A 248 -14.06 12.00 9.74
C VAL A 248 -15.01 11.99 8.55
N GLU A 249 -15.25 13.13 7.92
CA GLU A 249 -16.11 13.25 6.74
C GLU A 249 -15.53 12.47 5.55
N MET A 250 -14.24 12.57 5.31
CA MET A 250 -13.55 11.77 4.28
C MET A 250 -13.57 10.29 4.62
N ALA A 251 -13.38 9.93 5.89
CA ALA A 251 -13.48 8.53 6.33
C ALA A 251 -14.85 7.92 6.04
N GLN A 252 -15.91 8.69 6.28
CA GLN A 252 -17.29 8.28 5.94
C GLN A 252 -17.43 8.08 4.43
N GLN A 253 -16.89 8.98 3.62
CA GLN A 253 -16.94 8.86 2.16
C GLN A 253 -16.21 7.60 1.67
N TYR A 254 -14.98 7.35 2.14
CA TYR A 254 -14.20 6.15 1.78
C TYR A 254 -14.87 4.83 2.19
N SER A 255 -15.59 4.81 3.31
CA SER A 255 -16.08 3.58 3.92
C SER A 255 -17.62 3.44 3.91
N ASP A 256 -18.35 4.37 3.31
CA ASP A 256 -19.78 4.22 3.10
C ASP A 256 -20.04 3.06 2.12
N PRO A 257 -20.86 2.06 2.47
CA PRO A 257 -21.22 0.98 1.57
C PRO A 257 -21.81 1.44 0.21
N GLU A 258 -22.44 2.61 0.18
CA GLU A 258 -23.01 3.18 -1.06
C GLU A 258 -21.93 3.79 -1.96
N SER A 259 -20.77 4.22 -1.40
CA SER A 259 -19.63 4.72 -2.18
C SER A 259 -18.94 3.63 -2.99
N GLN A 260 -19.04 2.36 -2.55
CA GLN A 260 -18.37 1.22 -3.20
C GLN A 260 -16.84 1.44 -3.36
N GLU A 261 -16.19 1.91 -2.32
CA GLU A 261 -14.75 2.16 -2.32
C GLU A 261 -14.02 1.14 -1.44
N LEU A 262 -13.94 1.38 -0.14
CA LEU A 262 -13.20 0.58 0.83
C LEU A 262 -14.11 0.11 1.96
N SER A 263 -13.69 -0.94 2.69
CA SER A 263 -14.41 -1.37 3.89
C SER A 263 -14.16 -0.43 5.06
N MET A 264 -12.94 0.10 5.17
CA MET A 264 -12.51 1.01 6.23
C MET A 264 -11.22 1.74 5.83
N ILE A 265 -10.82 2.72 6.64
CA ILE A 265 -9.53 3.38 6.54
C ILE A 265 -8.83 3.43 7.90
N PHE A 266 -7.52 3.67 7.89
CA PHE A 266 -6.79 4.03 9.10
C PHE A 266 -7.01 5.50 9.45
N GLN A 267 -7.23 5.77 10.74
CA GLN A 267 -7.23 7.12 11.27
C GLN A 267 -5.84 7.44 11.84
N PHE A 268 -5.29 8.57 11.42
CA PHE A 268 -3.93 9.00 11.82
C PHE A 268 -3.92 10.22 12.75
N GLU A 269 -5.08 10.80 13.05
CA GLU A 269 -5.15 11.97 13.95
C GLU A 269 -4.58 11.64 15.33
N LEU A 270 -4.85 10.43 15.82
CA LEU A 270 -4.29 9.93 17.07
C LEU A 270 -2.76 9.84 17.05
N MET A 271 -2.19 9.37 15.92
CA MET A 271 -0.74 9.24 15.75
C MET A 271 -0.02 10.59 15.68
N GLY A 272 -0.76 11.66 15.39
CA GLY A 272 -0.23 13.02 15.31
C GLY A 272 -0.47 13.87 16.57
N ILE A 273 -1.03 13.29 17.66
CA ILE A 273 -1.42 14.04 18.86
C ILE A 273 -0.24 14.74 19.55
N ASP A 274 0.93 14.17 19.47
CA ASP A 274 2.18 14.69 20.03
C ASP A 274 2.94 15.64 19.08
N GLY A 275 2.40 15.89 17.87
CA GLY A 275 2.98 16.77 16.86
C GLY A 275 4.11 16.18 16.02
N ILE A 276 4.48 14.92 16.20
CA ILE A 276 5.56 14.26 15.42
C ILE A 276 5.28 14.26 13.91
N ARG A 277 4.02 14.21 13.50
CA ARG A 277 3.60 14.21 12.08
C ARG A 277 4.08 15.41 11.25
N SER A 278 4.46 16.51 11.89
CA SER A 278 4.94 17.70 11.19
C SER A 278 6.42 17.61 10.76
N GLY A 279 7.05 16.44 10.81
CA GLY A 279 8.48 16.26 10.54
C GLY A 279 9.38 16.75 11.68
N ASN A 280 8.79 17.17 12.76
CA ASN A 280 9.52 17.56 13.96
C ASN A 280 9.55 16.38 14.93
N TRP A 281 10.71 15.76 15.08
CA TRP A 281 10.93 14.63 16.00
C TRP A 281 11.01 15.04 17.48
N ASP A 282 10.56 16.26 17.81
CA ASP A 282 10.44 16.74 19.19
C ASP A 282 8.98 16.60 19.66
N PRO A 283 8.63 15.49 20.32
CA PRO A 283 7.26 15.21 20.71
C PRO A 283 6.76 16.24 21.74
N LYS A 284 5.60 16.80 21.49
CA LYS A 284 4.95 17.72 22.44
C LYS A 284 4.08 16.93 23.41
N PRO A 285 4.08 17.28 24.70
CA PRO A 285 3.18 16.63 25.64
C PRO A 285 1.71 16.94 25.26
N TYR A 286 0.88 15.92 25.31
CA TYR A 286 -0.57 16.04 25.13
C TYR A 286 -1.29 15.72 26.44
N THR A 287 -2.53 16.15 26.54
CA THR A 287 -3.38 15.94 27.71
C THR A 287 -4.43 14.87 27.47
N LEU A 288 -4.89 14.25 28.54
CA LEU A 288 -5.98 13.25 28.46
C LEU A 288 -7.27 13.80 27.81
N PRO A 289 -7.70 15.06 28.05
CA PRO A 289 -8.81 15.66 27.31
C PRO A 289 -8.60 15.71 25.78
N GLN A 290 -7.39 16.03 25.31
CA GLN A 290 -7.08 16.04 23.87
C GLN A 290 -7.20 14.63 23.28
N LEU A 291 -6.64 13.62 23.95
CA LEU A 291 -6.79 12.23 23.56
C LEU A 291 -8.27 11.81 23.47
N LYS A 292 -9.06 12.14 24.50
CA LYS A 292 -10.48 11.85 24.57
C LYS A 292 -11.27 12.52 23.43
N GLN A 293 -10.95 13.78 23.10
CA GLN A 293 -11.58 14.50 21.99
C GLN A 293 -11.41 13.81 20.65
N ILE A 294 -10.23 13.21 20.41
CA ILE A 294 -9.99 12.42 19.17
C ILE A 294 -10.92 11.20 19.14
N PHE A 295 -11.02 10.43 20.22
CA PHE A 295 -11.91 9.28 20.29
C PHE A 295 -13.42 9.64 20.21
N GLU A 296 -13.81 10.81 20.70
CA GLU A 296 -15.19 11.30 20.60
C GLU A 296 -15.54 11.79 19.17
N LYS A 297 -14.53 12.21 18.42
CA LYS A 297 -14.68 12.69 17.05
C LYS A 297 -14.81 11.54 16.05
N TRP A 298 -14.01 10.47 16.26
CA TRP A 298 -13.94 9.26 15.41
C TRP A 298 -14.84 8.14 15.95
#